data_9870e58d2e3782b67f12cd27c9c93129
#
_entry.id   9870e58d2e3782b67f12cd27c9c93129
#
_cell.length_a   1.000
_cell.length_b   1.000
_cell.length_c   1.000
_cell.angle_alpha   90.00
_cell.angle_beta   90.00
_cell.angle_gamma   90.00
#
_symmetry.space_group_name_H-M   'P 1'
#
loop_
_entity.id
_entity.type
_entity.pdbx_description
1 polymer ?
#
loop_
_entity_poly.entity_id
_entity_poly.type
_entity_poly.pdbx_seq_one_letter_code
_entity_poly.pdbx_strand_id
1 'polypeptide(L)'
;PKPSASEVSFKETWPEQPSAASADLSEEKFVYGRDKLVASINATGEVLQQLRAFNKDQWILRYPEQQDGQEEAKLPLSVLRVDLKLGATQNASTLVNSMEKSSVGRLLDERMSRSDHHLQNLRMRITDTQSKVLVTGDLNAGKSTFINALMRRELVPTDQQPCTSMFCEIRDANQENDGREEVHVIYDLASYDPKDSSTFTRRDLSDLEGIFVEQEEKQDEMISVLKCFCVDSHTTHESLLHNGAVDIALIDAPGLNQDSVKTTALFAREEEIDVIVFVVSAENHFTLSAREFLQNASNDKAYVFVVVNKYDQIRNKEKCHRRVLEQIHELSPRTFEEADELVHFVDSRTVCDAANTESMNEYVEHFSAMENNLRQFVLRRRAKSKLLPAKTYMEPVSYTHLT
;
A
#
# COMPACT_ATOMS: atom_id res chain seq x y z
N PRO A 1 -44.89 2.94 12.53
CA PRO A 1 -44.64 1.52 12.51
C PRO A 1 -43.16 1.32 12.17
N LYS A 2 -42.44 0.81 13.17
CA LYS A 2 -41.04 0.39 12.99
C LYS A 2 -41.03 -0.87 12.12
N PRO A 3 -40.11 -1.03 11.16
CA PRO A 3 -39.97 -2.31 10.51
C PRO A 3 -39.43 -3.33 11.51
N SER A 4 -40.08 -4.49 11.56
CA SER A 4 -39.70 -5.65 12.35
C SER A 4 -38.32 -6.14 11.92
N ALA A 5 -37.43 -6.33 12.90
CA ALA A 5 -36.17 -7.04 12.70
C ALA A 5 -36.50 -8.48 12.24
N SER A 6 -36.25 -8.80 11.00
CA SER A 6 -36.21 -10.18 10.54
C SER A 6 -35.03 -10.86 11.23
N GLU A 7 -35.32 -11.92 11.97
CA GLU A 7 -34.33 -12.86 12.50
C GLU A 7 -33.49 -13.40 11.34
N VAL A 8 -32.30 -12.85 11.17
CA VAL A 8 -31.28 -13.45 10.31
C VAL A 8 -30.69 -14.61 11.11
N SER A 9 -31.19 -15.81 10.85
CA SER A 9 -30.59 -17.06 11.31
C SER A 9 -29.22 -17.19 10.64
N PHE A 10 -28.17 -16.85 11.36
CA PHE A 10 -26.80 -17.14 10.95
C PHE A 10 -26.59 -18.66 11.08
N LYS A 11 -26.71 -19.37 9.96
CA LYS A 11 -26.05 -20.64 9.81
C LYS A 11 -24.56 -20.36 9.66
N GLU A 12 -23.73 -20.99 10.46
CA GLU A 12 -22.28 -21.10 10.27
C GLU A 12 -21.97 -21.84 8.94
N THR A 13 -22.18 -21.17 7.82
CA THR A 13 -21.68 -21.59 6.53
C THR A 13 -20.56 -20.63 6.18
N TRP A 14 -19.34 -21.07 6.47
CA TRP A 14 -18.14 -20.44 5.97
C TRP A 14 -18.17 -20.42 4.43
N PRO A 15 -17.79 -19.32 3.78
CA PRO A 15 -17.74 -19.28 2.32
C PRO A 15 -16.80 -20.39 1.81
N GLU A 16 -17.26 -21.14 0.81
CA GLU A 16 -16.44 -22.11 0.12
C GLU A 16 -15.15 -21.46 -0.35
N GLN A 17 -14.00 -22.08 -0.10
CA GLN A 17 -12.69 -21.61 -0.49
C GLN A 17 -12.67 -21.32 -2.00
N PRO A 18 -12.31 -20.09 -2.43
CA PRO A 18 -12.12 -19.82 -3.84
C PRO A 18 -11.00 -20.72 -4.36
N SER A 19 -11.26 -21.43 -5.45
CA SER A 19 -10.33 -22.39 -6.03
C SER A 19 -9.02 -21.70 -6.49
N ALA A 20 -7.89 -22.40 -6.39
CA ALA A 20 -6.57 -21.94 -6.88
C ALA A 20 -6.64 -21.41 -8.33
N ALA A 21 -7.54 -21.95 -9.16
CA ALA A 21 -7.80 -21.49 -10.52
C ALA A 21 -8.29 -20.02 -10.62
N SER A 22 -8.91 -19.45 -9.56
CA SER A 22 -9.37 -18.06 -9.56
C SER A 22 -8.24 -17.06 -9.24
N ALA A 23 -7.22 -17.49 -8.52
CA ALA A 23 -6.02 -16.71 -8.22
C ALA A 23 -5.14 -16.58 -9.47
N ASP A 24 -4.90 -17.68 -10.19
CA ASP A 24 -4.12 -17.71 -11.45
C ASP A 24 -4.73 -16.78 -12.51
N LEU A 25 -6.05 -16.80 -12.70
CA LEU A 25 -6.74 -15.91 -13.64
C LEU A 25 -6.63 -14.41 -13.27
N SER A 26 -6.52 -14.11 -11.98
CA SER A 26 -6.33 -12.72 -11.50
C SER A 26 -4.91 -12.24 -11.79
N GLU A 27 -3.94 -13.11 -11.66
CA GLU A 27 -2.54 -12.82 -11.91
C GLU A 27 -2.22 -12.64 -13.39
N GLU A 28 -2.69 -13.54 -14.24
CA GLU A 28 -2.55 -13.40 -15.70
C GLU A 28 -3.13 -12.07 -16.20
N LYS A 29 -4.30 -11.67 -15.69
CA LYS A 29 -4.92 -10.38 -16.00
C LYS A 29 -4.08 -9.19 -15.53
N PHE A 30 -3.45 -9.33 -14.35
CA PHE A 30 -2.56 -8.30 -13.84
C PHE A 30 -1.31 -8.16 -14.73
N VAL A 31 -0.63 -9.25 -15.03
CA VAL A 31 0.57 -9.29 -15.89
C VAL A 31 0.25 -8.70 -17.27
N TYR A 32 -0.83 -9.13 -17.90
CA TYR A 32 -1.27 -8.59 -19.19
C TYR A 32 -1.55 -7.08 -19.12
N GLY A 33 -2.27 -6.62 -18.10
CA GLY A 33 -2.56 -5.19 -17.89
C GLY A 33 -1.31 -4.37 -17.65
N ARG A 34 -0.40 -4.88 -16.84
CA ARG A 34 0.93 -4.29 -16.57
C ARG A 34 1.72 -4.12 -17.86
N ASP A 35 1.90 -5.18 -18.62
CA ASP A 35 2.74 -5.19 -19.81
C ASP A 35 2.21 -4.21 -20.88
N LYS A 36 0.88 -4.16 -21.03
CA LYS A 36 0.22 -3.21 -21.92
C LYS A 36 0.42 -1.75 -21.47
N LEU A 37 0.31 -1.46 -20.18
CA LEU A 37 0.54 -0.13 -19.63
C LEU A 37 2.01 0.28 -19.74
N VAL A 38 2.95 -0.61 -19.46
CA VAL A 38 4.40 -0.37 -19.62
C VAL A 38 4.72 -0.05 -21.07
N ALA A 39 4.18 -0.82 -22.03
CA ALA A 39 4.37 -0.53 -23.45
C ALA A 39 3.85 0.85 -23.85
N SER A 40 2.66 1.22 -23.35
CA SER A 40 2.05 2.53 -23.60
C SER A 40 2.87 3.67 -22.99
N ILE A 41 3.38 3.50 -21.77
CA ILE A 41 4.23 4.49 -21.10
C ILE A 41 5.54 4.67 -21.87
N ASN A 42 6.18 3.58 -22.29
CA ASN A 42 7.43 3.64 -23.07
C ASN A 42 7.21 4.40 -24.40
N ALA A 43 6.15 4.05 -25.15
CA ALA A 43 5.82 4.73 -26.41
C ALA A 43 5.57 6.23 -26.21
N THR A 44 4.84 6.60 -25.14
CA THR A 44 4.59 8.01 -24.80
C THR A 44 5.88 8.72 -24.39
N GLY A 45 6.76 8.07 -23.64
CA GLY A 45 8.08 8.59 -23.27
C GLY A 45 8.96 8.85 -24.49
N GLU A 46 8.99 7.93 -25.46
CA GLU A 46 9.73 8.12 -26.72
C GLU A 46 9.22 9.33 -27.52
N VAL A 47 7.89 9.49 -27.62
CA VAL A 47 7.30 10.67 -28.28
C VAL A 47 7.66 11.95 -27.55
N LEU A 48 7.62 11.98 -26.21
CA LEU A 48 8.03 13.16 -25.45
C LEU A 48 9.51 13.50 -25.65
N GLN A 49 10.39 12.51 -25.71
CA GLN A 49 11.82 12.71 -25.97
C GLN A 49 12.05 13.26 -27.38
N GLN A 50 11.35 12.74 -28.39
CA GLN A 50 11.41 13.28 -29.74
C GLN A 50 10.92 14.73 -29.83
N LEU A 51 9.81 15.05 -29.14
CA LEU A 51 9.29 16.42 -29.04
C LEU A 51 10.24 17.37 -28.32
N ARG A 52 10.93 16.90 -27.30
CA ARG A 52 11.96 17.69 -26.59
C ARG A 52 13.17 17.97 -27.50
N ALA A 53 13.63 16.94 -28.20
CA ALA A 53 14.71 17.12 -29.18
C ALA A 53 14.33 18.11 -30.30
N PHE A 54 13.12 17.96 -30.85
CA PHE A 54 12.59 18.91 -31.85
C PHE A 54 12.47 20.34 -31.30
N ASN A 55 11.96 20.50 -30.09
CA ASN A 55 11.84 21.80 -29.40
C ASN A 55 13.22 22.46 -29.20
N LYS A 56 14.26 21.68 -28.97
CA LYS A 56 15.62 22.15 -28.73
C LYS A 56 16.33 22.55 -30.00
N ASP A 57 16.15 21.76 -31.10
CA ASP A 57 16.93 21.89 -32.30
C ASP A 57 16.25 22.68 -33.42
N GLN A 58 14.94 22.67 -33.54
CA GLN A 58 14.22 23.17 -34.71
C GLN A 58 12.98 24.04 -34.36
N TRP A 59 12.99 24.78 -33.27
CA TRP A 59 11.80 25.47 -32.83
C TRP A 59 11.33 26.60 -33.75
N ILE A 60 10.36 26.32 -34.63
CA ILE A 60 9.58 27.29 -35.40
C ILE A 60 8.09 26.99 -35.16
N LEU A 61 7.52 27.34 -34.02
CA LEU A 61 6.08 27.42 -33.90
C LEU A 61 5.59 28.72 -34.57
N ARG A 62 5.04 28.57 -35.77
CA ARG A 62 4.20 29.58 -36.39
C ARG A 62 2.81 29.42 -35.75
N TYR A 63 2.43 30.31 -34.83
CA TYR A 63 1.03 30.42 -34.44
C TYR A 63 0.27 30.92 -35.68
N PRO A 64 -0.92 30.32 -36.01
CA PRO A 64 -1.78 30.89 -37.03
C PRO A 64 -2.15 32.31 -36.56
N GLU A 65 -1.86 33.30 -37.41
CA GLU A 65 -2.39 34.64 -37.21
C GLU A 65 -3.90 34.52 -37.20
N GLN A 66 -4.54 34.94 -36.09
CA GLN A 66 -5.99 35.06 -36.04
C GLN A 66 -6.43 36.05 -37.08
N GLN A 67 -6.98 35.57 -38.20
CA GLN A 67 -7.81 36.40 -39.06
C GLN A 67 -9.11 36.69 -38.32
N ASP A 68 -9.34 37.98 -38.05
CA ASP A 68 -10.61 38.45 -37.45
C ASP A 68 -11.79 37.86 -38.22
N GLY A 69 -12.57 36.97 -37.59
CA GLY A 69 -13.85 36.55 -38.10
C GLY A 69 -14.05 35.02 -38.31
N GLN A 70 -13.12 34.15 -37.92
CA GLN A 70 -13.37 32.69 -37.96
C GLN A 70 -13.55 32.11 -36.57
N GLU A 71 -14.63 31.32 -36.40
CA GLU A 71 -14.91 30.54 -35.21
C GLU A 71 -13.70 29.72 -34.77
N GLU A 72 -13.48 29.67 -33.47
CA GLU A 72 -12.43 28.89 -32.81
C GLU A 72 -12.37 27.46 -33.36
N ALA A 73 -11.49 27.23 -34.33
CA ALA A 73 -11.11 25.88 -34.71
C ALA A 73 -10.43 25.23 -33.49
N LYS A 74 -11.12 24.29 -32.84
CA LYS A 74 -10.54 23.47 -31.79
C LYS A 74 -9.32 22.76 -32.35
N LEU A 75 -8.12 23.27 -32.01
CA LEU A 75 -6.86 22.60 -32.34
C LEU A 75 -6.88 21.20 -31.73
N PRO A 76 -6.70 20.13 -32.51
CA PRO A 76 -6.80 18.75 -32.03
C PRO A 76 -5.65 18.32 -31.12
N LEU A 77 -4.68 19.16 -30.85
CA LEU A 77 -3.54 18.86 -30.01
C LEU A 77 -3.41 19.90 -28.90
N SER A 78 -4.11 19.70 -27.78
CA SER A 78 -3.86 20.46 -26.55
C SER A 78 -2.72 19.81 -25.74
N VAL A 79 -1.53 19.65 -26.32
CA VAL A 79 -0.33 19.22 -25.60
C VAL A 79 0.10 20.23 -24.53
N LEU A 80 -0.44 21.46 -24.60
CA LEU A 80 -0.19 22.54 -23.66
C LEU A 80 -1.46 23.28 -23.28
N ARG A 81 -2.06 22.83 -22.20
CA ARG A 81 -2.91 23.71 -21.43
C ARG A 81 -2.04 24.47 -20.42
N VAL A 82 -1.55 25.64 -20.81
CA VAL A 82 -0.90 26.56 -19.88
C VAL A 82 -2.00 27.29 -19.10
N ASP A 83 -2.37 26.74 -17.94
CA ASP A 83 -3.21 27.46 -16.99
C ASP A 83 -2.38 28.55 -16.30
N LEU A 84 -2.16 29.63 -17.01
CA LEU A 84 -1.64 30.84 -16.41
C LEU A 84 -2.75 31.45 -15.54
N LYS A 85 -2.67 31.25 -14.23
CA LYS A 85 -3.47 31.98 -13.25
C LYS A 85 -3.01 33.43 -13.21
N LEU A 86 -3.40 34.21 -14.22
CA LEU A 86 -3.19 35.63 -14.29
C LEU A 86 -4.45 36.32 -13.76
N GLY A 87 -4.24 37.35 -12.95
CA GLY A 87 -5.33 38.21 -12.47
C GLY A 87 -6.16 38.79 -13.62
N ALA A 88 -7.40 39.12 -13.35
CA ALA A 88 -8.58 39.30 -14.23
C ALA A 88 -8.47 40.31 -15.41
N THR A 89 -7.29 40.72 -15.88
CA THR A 89 -7.17 41.84 -16.83
C THR A 89 -6.29 41.60 -18.07
N GLN A 90 -5.73 40.41 -18.28
CA GLN A 90 -4.93 40.18 -19.50
C GLN A 90 -5.34 38.88 -20.22
N ASN A 91 -5.61 38.99 -21.52
CA ASN A 91 -5.90 37.86 -22.40
C ASN A 91 -4.65 36.98 -22.53
N ALA A 92 -4.79 35.66 -22.30
CA ALA A 92 -3.68 34.71 -22.35
C ALA A 92 -2.92 34.74 -23.70
N SER A 93 -3.60 34.99 -24.81
CA SER A 93 -3.03 35.13 -26.16
C SER A 93 -2.05 36.30 -26.30
N THR A 94 -2.36 37.46 -25.69
CA THR A 94 -1.48 38.66 -25.72
C THR A 94 -0.19 38.43 -24.92
N LEU A 95 -0.28 37.67 -23.85
CA LEU A 95 0.89 37.40 -22.98
C LEU A 95 1.85 36.40 -23.65
N VAL A 96 1.31 35.35 -24.28
CA VAL A 96 2.12 34.36 -25.04
C VAL A 96 2.84 35.02 -26.22
N ASN A 97 2.19 35.95 -26.90
CA ASN A 97 2.79 36.70 -28.02
C ASN A 97 3.86 37.69 -27.55
N SER A 98 3.84 38.15 -26.30
CA SER A 98 4.83 39.07 -25.73
C SER A 98 6.06 38.35 -25.15
N MET A 99 5.98 37.02 -24.93
CA MET A 99 7.10 36.24 -24.43
C MET A 99 8.14 36.00 -25.54
N GLU A 100 9.42 36.19 -25.22
CA GLU A 100 10.48 35.79 -26.14
C GLU A 100 10.40 34.28 -26.46
N LYS A 101 10.64 33.92 -27.72
CA LYS A 101 10.58 32.52 -28.21
C LYS A 101 11.40 31.54 -27.38
N SER A 102 12.53 31.98 -26.84
CA SER A 102 13.39 31.23 -25.93
C SER A 102 12.71 30.89 -24.60
N SER A 103 11.91 31.82 -24.08
CA SER A 103 11.19 31.61 -22.80
C SER A 103 10.05 30.59 -22.93
N VAL A 104 9.35 30.60 -24.08
CA VAL A 104 8.30 29.62 -24.36
C VAL A 104 8.91 28.21 -24.56
N GLY A 105 10.04 28.11 -25.28
CA GLY A 105 10.77 26.85 -25.44
C GLY A 105 11.22 26.24 -24.13
N ARG A 106 11.70 27.08 -23.21
CA ARG A 106 12.06 26.61 -21.86
C ARG A 106 10.88 26.13 -21.06
N LEU A 107 9.75 26.82 -21.07
CA LEU A 107 8.53 26.40 -20.37
C LEU A 107 7.99 25.08 -20.92
N LEU A 108 8.08 24.89 -22.25
CA LEU A 108 7.71 23.64 -22.90
C LEU A 108 8.63 22.48 -22.48
N ASP A 109 9.93 22.70 -22.50
CA ASP A 109 10.90 21.68 -22.09
C ASP A 109 10.75 21.30 -20.62
N GLU A 110 10.52 22.29 -19.73
CA GLU A 110 10.21 22.01 -18.32
C GLU A 110 8.95 21.17 -18.15
N ARG A 111 7.87 21.49 -18.89
CA ARG A 111 6.63 20.72 -18.82
C ARG A 111 6.80 19.30 -19.33
N MET A 112 7.43 19.13 -20.47
CA MET A 112 7.74 17.82 -21.04
C MET A 112 8.66 17.01 -20.11
N SER A 113 9.65 17.65 -19.49
CA SER A 113 10.54 17.02 -18.51
C SER A 113 9.78 16.52 -17.27
N ARG A 114 8.85 17.33 -16.74
CA ARG A 114 7.98 16.92 -15.61
C ARG A 114 7.08 15.74 -16.00
N SER A 115 6.51 15.77 -17.19
CA SER A 115 5.69 14.66 -17.70
C SER A 115 6.51 13.38 -17.91
N ASP A 116 7.72 13.49 -18.45
CA ASP A 116 8.63 12.35 -18.60
C ASP A 116 9.00 11.74 -17.24
N HIS A 117 9.38 12.60 -16.28
CA HIS A 117 9.66 12.14 -14.91
C HIS A 117 8.45 11.45 -14.27
N HIS A 118 7.25 12.01 -14.45
CA HIS A 118 6.02 11.38 -13.94
C HIS A 118 5.76 10.02 -14.59
N LEU A 119 5.95 9.89 -15.90
CA LEU A 119 5.84 8.61 -16.61
C LEU A 119 6.86 7.58 -16.11
N GLN A 120 8.09 7.99 -15.85
CA GLN A 120 9.13 7.13 -15.30
C GLN A 120 8.73 6.64 -13.89
N ASN A 121 8.19 7.51 -13.03
CA ASN A 121 7.69 7.13 -11.71
C ASN A 121 6.52 6.15 -11.81
N LEU A 122 5.57 6.39 -12.71
CA LEU A 122 4.46 5.45 -12.96
C LEU A 122 4.98 4.10 -13.46
N ARG A 123 5.97 4.11 -14.35
CA ARG A 123 6.60 2.88 -14.84
C ARG A 123 7.27 2.11 -13.71
N MET A 124 8.08 2.77 -12.88
CA MET A 124 8.72 2.12 -11.73
C MET A 124 7.68 1.49 -10.82
N ARG A 125 6.60 2.22 -10.49
CA ARG A 125 5.52 1.72 -9.64
C ARG A 125 4.81 0.48 -10.20
N ILE A 126 4.59 0.43 -11.53
CA ILE A 126 3.95 -0.73 -12.19
C ILE A 126 4.89 -1.93 -12.27
N THR A 127 6.18 -1.68 -12.50
CA THR A 127 7.20 -2.75 -12.63
C THR A 127 7.70 -3.24 -11.28
N ASP A 128 7.43 -2.51 -10.19
CA ASP A 128 7.75 -2.96 -8.84
C ASP A 128 6.94 -4.22 -8.51
N THR A 129 7.63 -5.32 -8.26
CA THR A 129 7.03 -6.62 -7.91
C THR A 129 6.64 -6.71 -6.45
N GLN A 130 7.10 -5.80 -5.61
CA GLN A 130 6.83 -5.80 -4.18
C GLN A 130 5.43 -5.27 -3.85
N SER A 131 4.82 -5.84 -2.84
CA SER A 131 3.59 -5.37 -2.23
C SER A 131 3.83 -5.11 -0.74
N LYS A 132 3.49 -3.92 -0.27
CA LYS A 132 3.68 -3.53 1.12
C LYS A 132 2.38 -3.62 1.89
N VAL A 133 2.39 -4.42 2.95
CA VAL A 133 1.26 -4.65 3.86
C VAL A 133 1.59 -4.06 5.22
N LEU A 134 0.90 -2.99 5.59
CA LEU A 134 1.06 -2.34 6.89
C LEU A 134 0.15 -3.00 7.92
N VAL A 135 0.73 -3.59 8.95
CA VAL A 135 0.03 -4.11 10.13
C VAL A 135 0.03 -3.03 11.21
N THR A 136 -1.12 -2.47 11.50
CA THR A 136 -1.30 -1.41 12.50
C THR A 136 -2.49 -1.70 13.41
N GLY A 137 -2.71 -0.91 14.43
CA GLY A 137 -3.83 -1.07 15.35
C GLY A 137 -3.49 -0.59 16.76
N ASP A 138 -4.45 -0.75 17.65
CA ASP A 138 -4.34 -0.28 19.04
C ASP A 138 -3.12 -0.82 19.78
N LEU A 139 -2.71 -0.10 20.82
CA LEU A 139 -1.73 -0.60 21.79
C LEU A 139 -2.25 -1.92 22.37
N ASN A 140 -1.36 -2.88 22.52
CA ASN A 140 -1.64 -4.21 23.09
C ASN A 140 -2.75 -5.02 22.34
N ALA A 141 -3.08 -4.66 21.12
CA ALA A 141 -3.99 -5.45 20.28
C ALA A 141 -3.38 -6.80 19.84
N GLY A 142 -2.06 -6.96 19.99
CA GLY A 142 -1.33 -8.17 19.62
C GLY A 142 -0.88 -8.17 18.16
N LYS A 143 -0.47 -7.01 17.61
CA LYS A 143 0.08 -6.88 16.25
C LYS A 143 1.29 -7.76 16.03
N SER A 144 2.31 -7.63 16.88
CA SER A 144 3.56 -8.41 16.78
C SER A 144 3.30 -9.90 16.98
N THR A 145 2.38 -10.28 17.89
CA THR A 145 1.93 -11.68 18.04
C THR A 145 1.23 -12.18 16.77
N PHE A 146 0.42 -11.33 16.11
CA PHE A 146 -0.23 -11.65 14.86
C PHE A 146 0.80 -11.88 13.73
N ILE A 147 1.81 -11.04 13.64
CA ILE A 147 2.90 -11.19 12.69
C ILE A 147 3.69 -12.48 12.95
N ASN A 148 4.02 -12.76 14.21
CA ASN A 148 4.69 -14.01 14.59
C ASN A 148 3.83 -15.24 14.24
N ALA A 149 2.52 -15.15 14.41
CA ALA A 149 1.60 -16.20 14.00
C ALA A 149 1.57 -16.40 12.48
N LEU A 150 1.59 -15.32 11.69
CA LEU A 150 1.72 -15.37 10.23
C LEU A 150 3.04 -16.03 9.79
N MET A 151 4.13 -15.75 10.50
CA MET A 151 5.46 -16.29 10.20
C MET A 151 5.70 -17.68 10.80
N ARG A 152 4.77 -18.20 11.64
CA ARG A 152 4.92 -19.46 12.39
C ARG A 152 6.22 -19.52 13.20
N ARG A 153 6.78 -18.40 13.57
CA ARG A 153 7.99 -18.27 14.41
C ARG A 153 7.98 -16.98 15.20
N GLU A 154 8.68 -16.97 16.33
CA GLU A 154 8.93 -15.75 17.09
C GLU A 154 10.01 -14.93 16.37
N LEU A 155 9.58 -13.92 15.64
CA LEU A 155 10.44 -13.03 14.87
C LEU A 155 10.50 -11.64 15.50
N VAL A 156 9.35 -11.06 15.80
CA VAL A 156 9.20 -9.73 16.37
C VAL A 156 8.99 -9.86 17.87
N PRO A 157 9.70 -9.06 18.70
CA PRO A 157 9.50 -9.09 20.14
C PRO A 157 8.06 -8.85 20.55
N THR A 158 7.59 -9.64 21.50
CA THR A 158 6.23 -9.53 22.06
C THR A 158 6.31 -9.36 23.56
N ASP A 159 5.80 -8.26 24.08
CA ASP A 159 5.68 -8.04 25.54
C ASP A 159 4.29 -7.46 25.87
N GLN A 160 3.95 -7.45 27.16
CA GLN A 160 2.75 -6.79 27.69
C GLN A 160 2.91 -5.26 27.69
N GLN A 161 4.13 -4.75 27.69
CA GLN A 161 4.43 -3.33 27.48
C GLN A 161 4.57 -3.00 25.99
N PRO A 162 4.41 -1.74 25.58
CA PRO A 162 4.62 -1.34 24.18
C PRO A 162 6.06 -1.63 23.75
N CYS A 163 6.26 -2.66 22.92
CA CYS A 163 7.60 -3.08 22.50
C CYS A 163 8.01 -2.48 21.16
N THR A 164 7.03 -2.17 20.30
CA THR A 164 7.30 -1.66 18.95
C THR A 164 7.28 -0.14 18.97
N SER A 165 8.45 0.49 19.06
CA SER A 165 8.62 1.95 19.02
C SER A 165 8.91 2.48 17.61
N MET A 166 9.26 1.60 16.67
CA MET A 166 9.63 1.93 15.29
C MET A 166 9.02 0.96 14.28
N PHE A 167 9.05 1.33 13.00
CA PHE A 167 8.57 0.46 11.93
C PHE A 167 9.55 -0.68 11.67
N CYS A 168 9.03 -1.91 11.58
CA CYS A 168 9.80 -3.11 11.28
C CYS A 168 9.26 -3.76 10.01
N GLU A 169 10.01 -3.71 8.92
CA GLU A 169 9.66 -4.27 7.62
C GLU A 169 10.26 -5.67 7.48
N ILE A 170 9.40 -6.68 7.41
CA ILE A 170 9.77 -8.10 7.31
C ILE A 170 9.72 -8.52 5.85
N ARG A 171 10.81 -9.13 5.36
CA ARG A 171 11.02 -9.55 3.98
C ARG A 171 11.56 -10.96 3.90
N ASP A 172 11.33 -11.63 2.78
CA ASP A 172 11.92 -12.95 2.54
C ASP A 172 13.42 -12.83 2.22
N ALA A 173 14.24 -13.46 3.07
CA ALA A 173 15.70 -13.48 2.91
C ALA A 173 16.12 -14.22 1.63
N ASN A 174 15.40 -15.25 1.21
CA ASN A 174 15.74 -16.04 0.03
C ASN A 174 15.65 -15.23 -1.26
N GLN A 175 14.68 -14.31 -1.34
CA GLN A 175 14.46 -13.50 -2.54
C GLN A 175 15.29 -12.21 -2.55
N GLU A 176 15.49 -11.60 -1.38
CA GLU A 176 16.01 -10.25 -1.33
C GLU A 176 17.39 -10.12 -0.67
N ASN A 177 17.88 -11.17 0.01
CA ASN A 177 19.14 -11.12 0.76
C ASN A 177 20.01 -12.40 0.64
N ASP A 178 19.98 -13.07 -0.51
CA ASP A 178 20.77 -14.28 -0.78
C ASP A 178 20.61 -15.39 0.31
N GLY A 179 19.43 -15.49 0.92
CA GLY A 179 19.12 -16.45 1.98
C GLY A 179 19.75 -16.13 3.33
N ARG A 180 20.27 -14.91 3.54
CA ARG A 180 20.87 -14.52 4.81
C ARG A 180 19.84 -13.85 5.70
N GLU A 181 19.69 -14.39 6.92
CA GLU A 181 18.85 -13.78 7.95
C GLU A 181 19.64 -12.69 8.68
N GLU A 182 19.22 -11.44 8.50
CA GLU A 182 19.86 -10.28 9.17
C GLU A 182 18.87 -9.11 9.26
N VAL A 183 19.23 -8.12 10.07
CA VAL A 183 18.49 -6.87 10.22
C VAL A 183 19.33 -5.72 9.68
N HIS A 184 18.76 -4.93 8.78
CA HIS A 184 19.32 -3.65 8.36
C HIS A 184 18.70 -2.54 9.18
N VAL A 185 19.51 -1.87 10.00
CA VAL A 185 19.11 -0.69 10.77
C VAL A 185 19.34 0.53 9.90
N ILE A 186 18.25 1.23 9.54
CA ILE A 186 18.25 2.33 8.58
C ILE A 186 17.88 3.62 9.29
N TYR A 187 18.79 4.59 9.25
CA TYR A 187 18.60 5.93 9.83
C TYR A 187 18.00 6.92 8.83
N ASP A 188 18.37 6.79 7.54
CA ASP A 188 17.82 7.59 6.44
C ASP A 188 17.34 6.68 5.31
N LEU A 189 16.02 6.54 5.19
CA LEU A 189 15.40 5.68 4.19
C LEU A 189 15.64 6.15 2.75
N ALA A 190 15.81 7.46 2.55
CA ALA A 190 16.04 8.02 1.21
C ALA A 190 17.42 7.68 0.63
N SER A 191 18.41 7.45 1.51
CA SER A 191 19.78 7.08 1.13
C SER A 191 20.03 5.58 1.11
N TYR A 192 19.06 4.76 1.54
CA TYR A 192 19.24 3.31 1.68
C TYR A 192 19.46 2.61 0.34
N ASP A 193 20.58 1.92 0.22
CA ASP A 193 20.87 0.99 -0.89
C ASP A 193 21.29 -0.37 -0.29
N PRO A 194 20.56 -1.46 -0.53
CA PRO A 194 20.90 -2.80 0.00
C PRO A 194 22.25 -3.32 -0.49
N LYS A 195 22.80 -2.75 -1.57
CA LYS A 195 24.11 -3.12 -2.12
C LYS A 195 25.26 -2.32 -1.51
N ASP A 196 24.96 -1.18 -0.90
CA ASP A 196 25.96 -0.33 -0.27
C ASP A 196 25.85 -0.42 1.26
N SER A 197 26.74 -1.21 1.87
CA SER A 197 26.80 -1.42 3.32
C SER A 197 27.12 -0.17 4.14
N SER A 198 27.45 0.95 3.51
CA SER A 198 27.66 2.22 4.22
C SER A 198 26.33 2.95 4.53
N THR A 199 25.23 2.56 3.89
CA THR A 199 23.91 3.21 4.03
C THR A 199 23.07 2.64 5.17
N PHE A 200 23.50 1.57 5.82
CA PHE A 200 22.79 0.91 6.93
C PHE A 200 23.75 0.18 7.86
N THR A 201 23.28 -0.16 9.06
CA THR A 201 24.04 -0.99 10.00
C THR A 201 23.45 -2.40 9.99
N ARG A 202 24.31 -3.42 9.83
CA ARG A 202 23.91 -4.84 9.91
C ARG A 202 23.89 -5.32 11.34
N ARG A 203 22.85 -6.07 11.69
CA ARG A 203 22.70 -6.77 12.97
C ARG A 203 22.14 -8.18 12.73
N ASP A 204 22.38 -9.08 13.66
CA ASP A 204 21.76 -10.41 13.62
C ASP A 204 20.24 -10.32 13.90
N LEU A 205 19.47 -11.21 13.28
CA LEU A 205 18.01 -11.24 13.48
C LEU A 205 17.65 -11.53 14.95
N SER A 206 18.49 -12.30 15.67
CA SER A 206 18.33 -12.58 17.10
C SER A 206 18.52 -11.36 18.00
N ASP A 207 19.17 -10.30 17.50
CA ASP A 207 19.41 -9.06 18.26
C ASP A 207 18.27 -8.06 18.17
N LEU A 208 17.18 -8.42 17.49
CA LEU A 208 16.07 -7.48 17.19
C LEU A 208 15.50 -6.84 18.48
N GLU A 209 15.30 -7.63 19.53
CA GLU A 209 14.86 -7.12 20.84
C GLU A 209 15.84 -6.10 21.42
N GLY A 210 17.15 -6.40 21.36
CA GLY A 210 18.21 -5.50 21.81
C GLY A 210 18.20 -4.16 21.06
N ILE A 211 17.89 -4.15 19.75
CA ILE A 211 17.79 -2.92 18.96
C ILE A 211 16.64 -2.02 19.45
N PHE A 212 15.49 -2.61 19.78
CA PHE A 212 14.36 -1.86 20.33
C PHE A 212 14.72 -1.22 21.68
N VAL A 213 15.38 -1.97 22.57
CA VAL A 213 15.82 -1.46 23.88
C VAL A 213 16.88 -0.37 23.72
N GLU A 214 17.89 -0.57 22.86
CA GLU A 214 18.91 0.45 22.57
C GLU A 214 18.32 1.76 22.06
N GLN A 215 17.27 1.68 21.23
CA GLN A 215 16.62 2.88 20.69
C GLN A 215 15.83 3.67 21.75
N GLU A 216 15.22 2.99 22.71
CA GLU A 216 14.52 3.66 23.81
C GLU A 216 15.50 4.39 24.74
N GLU A 217 16.72 3.87 24.90
CA GLU A 217 17.77 4.49 25.71
C GLU A 217 18.48 5.65 24.98
N LYS A 218 18.65 5.55 23.65
CA LYS A 218 19.37 6.53 22.82
C LYS A 218 18.37 7.41 22.06
N GLN A 219 18.10 8.59 22.58
CA GLN A 219 17.17 9.55 21.94
C GLN A 219 17.82 10.38 20.81
N ASP A 220 19.15 10.33 20.65
CA ASP A 220 19.86 11.26 19.76
C ASP A 220 19.91 10.81 18.28
N GLU A 221 19.79 9.51 17.98
CA GLU A 221 19.73 8.99 16.60
C GLU A 221 18.48 8.17 16.40
N MET A 222 17.46 8.75 15.78
CA MET A 222 16.21 8.03 15.51
C MET A 222 16.37 7.09 14.32
N ILE A 223 16.15 5.79 14.54
CA ILE A 223 16.04 4.80 13.48
C ILE A 223 14.76 5.09 12.68
N SER A 224 14.91 5.20 11.37
CA SER A 224 13.78 5.42 10.47
C SER A 224 12.96 4.14 10.28
N VAL A 225 13.62 3.04 9.89
CA VAL A 225 12.98 1.74 9.64
C VAL A 225 13.98 0.62 9.91
N LEU A 226 13.51 -0.50 10.45
CA LEU A 226 14.24 -1.76 10.49
C LEU A 226 13.78 -2.63 9.32
N LYS A 227 14.71 -3.17 8.52
CA LYS A 227 14.40 -4.20 7.53
C LYS A 227 14.92 -5.55 8.02
N CYS A 228 13.99 -6.44 8.32
CA CYS A 228 14.26 -7.77 8.84
C CYS A 228 14.14 -8.79 7.71
N PHE A 229 15.25 -9.38 7.32
CA PHE A 229 15.29 -10.45 6.34
C PHE A 229 15.21 -11.80 7.08
N CYS A 230 14.14 -12.55 6.85
CA CYS A 230 13.95 -13.86 7.46
C CYS A 230 13.62 -14.91 6.39
N VAL A 231 14.05 -16.15 6.63
CA VAL A 231 13.68 -17.28 5.78
C VAL A 231 12.27 -17.72 6.15
N ASP A 232 11.37 -17.68 5.16
CA ASP A 232 10.02 -18.22 5.32
C ASP A 232 10.08 -19.75 5.22
N SER A 233 9.59 -20.43 6.26
CA SER A 233 9.55 -21.89 6.32
C SER A 233 8.37 -22.51 5.58
N HIS A 234 7.40 -21.69 5.13
CA HIS A 234 6.23 -22.16 4.41
C HIS A 234 6.57 -22.58 2.97
N THR A 235 5.74 -23.46 2.42
CA THR A 235 5.81 -23.77 0.99
C THR A 235 5.42 -22.51 0.18
N THR A 236 5.87 -22.42 -1.08
CA THR A 236 5.58 -21.24 -1.94
C THR A 236 4.07 -20.94 -2.06
N HIS A 237 3.22 -21.96 -1.96
CA HIS A 237 1.76 -21.79 -2.01
C HIS A 237 1.17 -21.28 -0.68
N GLU A 238 1.83 -21.51 0.44
CA GLU A 238 1.38 -21.14 1.78
C GLU A 238 2.05 -19.87 2.27
N SER A 239 3.25 -19.55 1.76
CA SER A 239 3.99 -18.35 2.13
C SER A 239 3.19 -17.08 1.83
N LEU A 240 3.17 -16.19 2.80
CA LEU A 240 2.64 -14.85 2.62
C LEU A 240 3.71 -13.92 2.03
N LEU A 241 4.98 -14.08 2.42
CA LEU A 241 6.07 -13.21 1.95
C LEU A 241 6.42 -13.46 0.49
N HIS A 242 6.42 -14.73 0.05
CA HIS A 242 6.74 -15.08 -1.33
C HIS A 242 5.81 -16.18 -1.85
N ASN A 243 4.91 -15.83 -2.75
CA ASN A 243 3.94 -16.78 -3.32
C ASN A 243 4.23 -17.17 -4.78
N GLY A 244 5.44 -16.92 -5.24
CA GLY A 244 5.87 -17.19 -6.62
C GLY A 244 5.53 -16.09 -7.62
N ALA A 245 4.59 -15.21 -7.29
CA ALA A 245 4.09 -14.16 -8.17
C ALA A 245 4.37 -12.75 -7.64
N VAL A 246 4.35 -12.59 -6.33
CA VAL A 246 4.45 -11.31 -5.63
C VAL A 246 5.31 -11.49 -4.39
N ASP A 247 6.23 -10.56 -4.19
CA ASP A 247 6.98 -10.44 -2.97
C ASP A 247 6.23 -9.48 -2.04
N ILE A 248 5.87 -9.96 -0.84
CA ILE A 248 5.12 -9.16 0.12
C ILE A 248 6.04 -8.77 1.26
N ALA A 249 6.14 -7.47 1.53
CA ALA A 249 6.76 -6.93 2.72
C ALA A 249 5.69 -6.70 3.79
N LEU A 250 5.83 -7.37 4.95
CA LEU A 250 4.98 -7.12 6.11
C LEU A 250 5.62 -6.04 6.98
N ILE A 251 4.90 -4.98 7.28
CA ILE A 251 5.42 -3.86 8.07
C ILE A 251 4.69 -3.82 9.41
N ASP A 252 5.38 -4.13 10.49
CA ASP A 252 4.87 -3.91 11.85
C ASP A 252 5.00 -2.44 12.22
N ALA A 253 3.89 -1.82 12.58
CA ALA A 253 3.83 -0.42 12.97
C ALA A 253 3.80 -0.27 14.50
N PRO A 254 4.32 0.86 15.02
CA PRO A 254 4.10 1.24 16.40
C PRO A 254 2.62 1.20 16.78
N GLY A 255 2.32 0.87 18.04
CA GLY A 255 0.95 0.90 18.54
C GLY A 255 0.34 2.29 18.43
N LEU A 256 -0.92 2.37 17.97
CA LEU A 256 -1.60 3.64 17.81
C LEU A 256 -1.85 4.34 19.15
N ASN A 257 -1.30 5.53 19.28
CA ASN A 257 -1.59 6.51 20.29
C ASN A 257 -1.84 7.88 19.61
N GLN A 258 -2.11 8.92 20.36
CA GLN A 258 -2.41 10.25 19.77
C GLN A 258 -1.27 10.80 18.91
N ASP A 259 -0.03 10.49 19.24
CA ASP A 259 1.16 10.99 18.53
C ASP A 259 1.47 10.12 17.30
N SER A 260 1.33 8.80 17.41
CA SER A 260 1.69 7.86 16.34
C SER A 260 0.66 7.77 15.20
N VAL A 261 -0.60 8.19 15.39
CA VAL A 261 -1.63 8.18 14.32
C VAL A 261 -1.16 8.96 13.10
N LYS A 262 -0.65 10.16 13.29
CA LYS A 262 -0.17 11.01 12.19
C LYS A 262 1.07 10.43 11.51
N THR A 263 2.01 9.94 12.31
CA THR A 263 3.26 9.32 11.81
C THR A 263 2.96 8.07 11.01
N THR A 264 2.06 7.20 11.50
CA THR A 264 1.66 5.98 10.78
C THR A 264 0.89 6.31 9.49
N ALA A 265 0.02 7.33 9.50
CA ALA A 265 -0.69 7.76 8.30
C ALA A 265 0.26 8.37 7.25
N LEU A 266 1.26 9.16 7.69
CA LEU A 266 2.28 9.73 6.82
C LEU A 266 3.14 8.61 6.22
N PHE A 267 3.65 7.69 7.04
CA PHE A 267 4.41 6.53 6.60
C PHE A 267 3.63 5.69 5.58
N ALA A 268 2.34 5.41 5.83
CA ALA A 268 1.51 4.66 4.90
C ALA A 268 1.36 5.33 3.53
N ARG A 269 1.47 6.65 3.49
CA ARG A 269 1.38 7.45 2.26
C ARG A 269 2.72 7.55 1.54
N GLU A 270 3.80 7.82 2.26
CA GLU A 270 5.15 7.97 1.71
C GLU A 270 5.71 6.64 1.20
N GLU A 271 5.49 5.54 1.94
CA GLU A 271 5.94 4.20 1.59
C GLU A 271 5.03 3.49 0.57
N GLU A 272 4.01 4.17 0.05
CA GLU A 272 3.08 3.61 -0.95
C GLU A 272 2.46 2.26 -0.53
N ILE A 273 1.97 2.18 0.72
CA ILE A 273 1.34 0.97 1.26
C ILE A 273 0.16 0.52 0.38
N ASP A 274 0.16 -0.72 -0.04
CA ASP A 274 -0.89 -1.31 -0.87
C ASP A 274 -2.11 -1.74 -0.05
N VAL A 275 -1.86 -2.34 1.12
CA VAL A 275 -2.88 -2.90 2.01
C VAL A 275 -2.62 -2.50 3.45
N ILE A 276 -3.68 -2.17 4.17
CA ILE A 276 -3.65 -1.94 5.61
C ILE A 276 -4.38 -3.11 6.29
N VAL A 277 -3.69 -3.78 7.19
CA VAL A 277 -4.24 -4.75 8.13
C VAL A 277 -4.37 -4.07 9.48
N PHE A 278 -5.61 -3.93 9.95
CA PHE A 278 -5.90 -3.28 11.22
C PHE A 278 -6.20 -4.32 12.30
N VAL A 279 -5.32 -4.43 13.28
CA VAL A 279 -5.46 -5.38 14.39
C VAL A 279 -6.12 -4.69 15.59
N VAL A 280 -7.22 -5.25 16.06
CA VAL A 280 -7.94 -4.80 17.26
C VAL A 280 -8.10 -5.95 18.24
N SER A 281 -8.06 -5.66 19.55
CA SER A 281 -8.34 -6.67 20.57
C SER A 281 -9.86 -6.88 20.74
N ALA A 282 -10.29 -8.14 20.73
CA ALA A 282 -11.68 -8.50 21.02
C ALA A 282 -12.15 -8.09 22.42
N GLU A 283 -11.22 -7.91 23.35
CA GLU A 283 -11.50 -7.49 24.74
C GLU A 283 -11.88 -6.02 24.85
N ASN A 284 -11.32 -5.17 23.95
CA ASN A 284 -11.47 -3.73 24.00
C ASN A 284 -12.29 -3.21 22.81
N HIS A 285 -12.95 -2.07 23.03
CA HIS A 285 -13.56 -1.33 21.92
C HIS A 285 -12.49 -0.54 21.17
N PHE A 286 -12.79 -0.14 19.92
CA PHE A 286 -11.91 0.76 19.18
C PHE A 286 -11.64 2.03 19.97
N THR A 287 -10.36 2.31 20.23
CA THR A 287 -9.92 3.55 20.89
C THR A 287 -10.20 4.78 20.01
N LEU A 288 -10.06 5.98 20.58
CA LEU A 288 -10.19 7.21 19.78
C LEU A 288 -9.15 7.27 18.67
N SER A 289 -7.91 6.90 18.96
CA SER A 289 -6.81 6.84 17.96
C SER A 289 -7.10 5.83 16.85
N ALA A 290 -7.64 4.66 17.19
CA ALA A 290 -8.08 3.66 16.22
C ALA A 290 -9.20 4.18 15.32
N ARG A 291 -10.18 4.86 15.89
CA ARG A 291 -11.31 5.46 15.14
C ARG A 291 -10.81 6.53 14.16
N GLU A 292 -9.96 7.44 14.63
CA GLU A 292 -9.36 8.49 13.80
C GLU A 292 -8.54 7.89 12.65
N PHE A 293 -7.70 6.90 12.96
CA PHE A 293 -6.91 6.22 11.93
C PHE A 293 -7.79 5.52 10.89
N LEU A 294 -8.79 4.75 11.32
CA LEU A 294 -9.69 4.03 10.40
C LEU A 294 -10.51 4.97 9.53
N GLN A 295 -11.00 6.09 10.06
CA GLN A 295 -11.72 7.09 9.27
C GLN A 295 -10.80 7.71 8.20
N ASN A 296 -9.56 8.05 8.56
CA ASN A 296 -8.58 8.58 7.60
C ASN A 296 -8.18 7.53 6.56
N ALA A 297 -7.90 6.30 6.99
CA ALA A 297 -7.56 5.18 6.11
C ALA A 297 -8.70 4.82 5.16
N SER A 298 -9.96 4.85 5.62
CA SER A 298 -11.15 4.60 4.80
C SER A 298 -11.36 5.68 3.74
N ASN A 299 -10.94 6.92 3.98
CA ASN A 299 -10.98 8.00 2.99
C ASN A 299 -9.88 7.85 1.93
N ASP A 300 -8.66 7.46 2.34
CA ASP A 300 -7.50 7.32 1.46
C ASP A 300 -7.45 5.95 0.75
N LYS A 301 -7.75 4.88 1.49
CA LYS A 301 -7.79 3.48 1.01
C LYS A 301 -9.21 2.95 1.18
N ALA A 302 -9.85 2.60 0.09
CA ALA A 302 -11.28 2.24 0.08
C ALA A 302 -11.64 1.08 1.04
N TYR A 303 -10.66 0.22 1.41
CA TYR A 303 -10.88 -0.98 2.22
C TYR A 303 -9.71 -1.23 3.16
N VAL A 304 -10.05 -1.67 4.36
CA VAL A 304 -9.10 -2.05 5.41
C VAL A 304 -9.41 -3.49 5.80
N PHE A 305 -8.40 -4.35 5.86
CA PHE A 305 -8.53 -5.71 6.37
C PHE A 305 -8.47 -5.66 7.90
N VAL A 306 -9.51 -6.13 8.59
CA VAL A 306 -9.64 -6.02 10.03
C VAL A 306 -9.44 -7.39 10.69
N VAL A 307 -8.51 -7.45 11.64
CA VAL A 307 -8.22 -8.65 12.42
C VAL A 307 -8.63 -8.40 13.88
N VAL A 308 -9.63 -9.11 14.35
CA VAL A 308 -10.09 -9.07 15.74
C VAL A 308 -9.38 -10.19 16.50
N ASN A 309 -8.30 -9.82 17.18
CA ASN A 309 -7.40 -10.74 17.86
C ASN A 309 -7.83 -10.99 19.31
N LYS A 310 -7.29 -12.03 19.97
CA LYS A 310 -7.63 -12.47 21.35
C LYS A 310 -9.09 -12.92 21.51
N TYR A 311 -9.63 -13.52 20.46
CA TYR A 311 -11.04 -13.90 20.43
C TYR A 311 -11.38 -15.13 21.30
N ASP A 312 -10.37 -15.95 21.63
CA ASP A 312 -10.47 -17.08 22.55
C ASP A 312 -10.93 -16.67 23.95
N GLN A 313 -10.50 -15.48 24.43
CA GLN A 313 -10.75 -14.96 25.78
C GLN A 313 -12.18 -14.44 25.95
N ILE A 314 -12.95 -14.35 24.88
CA ILE A 314 -14.30 -13.79 24.90
C ILE A 314 -15.34 -14.86 25.24
N ARG A 315 -16.05 -14.66 26.38
CA ARG A 315 -17.11 -15.57 26.83
C ARG A 315 -18.37 -15.51 25.95
N ASN A 316 -18.76 -14.31 25.50
CA ASN A 316 -19.93 -14.10 24.67
C ASN A 316 -19.50 -13.65 23.27
N LYS A 317 -19.17 -14.62 22.45
CA LYS A 317 -18.65 -14.44 21.09
C LYS A 317 -19.65 -13.70 20.19
N GLU A 318 -20.95 -14.06 20.23
CA GLU A 318 -21.99 -13.41 19.41
C GLU A 318 -22.14 -11.92 19.72
N LYS A 319 -22.12 -11.55 21.01
CA LYS A 319 -22.20 -10.15 21.42
C LYS A 319 -20.97 -9.35 20.99
N CYS A 320 -19.80 -9.95 21.10
CA CYS A 320 -18.55 -9.34 20.63
C CYS A 320 -18.61 -9.10 19.12
N HIS A 321 -18.93 -10.13 18.34
CA HIS A 321 -19.06 -10.09 16.90
C HIS A 321 -20.00 -8.96 16.45
N ARG A 322 -21.21 -8.91 16.97
CA ARG A 322 -22.19 -7.86 16.65
C ARG A 322 -21.66 -6.46 16.96
N ARG A 323 -21.05 -6.25 18.12
CA ARG A 323 -20.52 -4.94 18.52
C ARG A 323 -19.37 -4.47 17.64
N VAL A 324 -18.46 -5.37 17.29
CA VAL A 324 -17.33 -5.06 16.39
C VAL A 324 -17.87 -4.67 15.01
N LEU A 325 -18.81 -5.42 14.46
CA LEU A 325 -19.41 -5.11 13.16
C LEU A 325 -20.19 -3.79 13.18
N GLU A 326 -20.93 -3.48 14.25
CA GLU A 326 -21.60 -2.18 14.42
C GLU A 326 -20.58 -1.02 14.37
N GLN A 327 -19.44 -1.15 15.05
CA GLN A 327 -18.39 -0.13 15.05
C GLN A 327 -17.70 -0.01 13.67
N ILE A 328 -17.44 -1.12 12.98
CA ILE A 328 -16.87 -1.12 11.64
C ILE A 328 -17.85 -0.46 10.66
N HIS A 329 -19.14 -0.71 10.79
CA HIS A 329 -20.17 -0.06 9.97
C HIS A 329 -20.14 1.47 10.10
N GLU A 330 -19.93 1.99 11.33
CA GLU A 330 -19.81 3.44 11.57
C GLU A 330 -18.51 4.02 11.01
N LEU A 331 -17.38 3.29 11.11
CA LEU A 331 -16.03 3.81 10.80
C LEU A 331 -15.63 3.58 9.34
N SER A 332 -16.00 2.46 8.77
CA SER A 332 -15.67 2.06 7.39
C SER A 332 -16.83 1.28 6.76
N PRO A 333 -17.87 1.96 6.26
CA PRO A 333 -19.05 1.31 5.67
C PRO A 333 -18.68 0.33 4.54
N ARG A 334 -17.68 0.65 3.74
CA ARG A 334 -17.22 -0.21 2.65
C ARG A 334 -16.57 -1.51 3.13
N THR A 335 -15.82 -1.46 4.24
CA THR A 335 -15.29 -2.67 4.88
C THR A 335 -16.43 -3.51 5.46
N PHE A 336 -17.46 -2.86 5.97
CA PHE A 336 -18.64 -3.55 6.48
C PHE A 336 -19.46 -4.25 5.37
N GLU A 337 -19.58 -3.66 4.19
CA GLU A 337 -20.26 -4.28 3.02
C GLU A 337 -19.59 -5.59 2.58
N GLU A 338 -18.28 -5.73 2.77
CA GLU A 338 -17.49 -6.93 2.47
C GLU A 338 -16.97 -7.60 3.76
N ALA A 339 -17.72 -7.50 4.89
CA ALA A 339 -17.24 -7.94 6.20
C ALA A 339 -16.87 -9.42 6.27
N ASP A 340 -17.58 -10.28 5.53
CA ASP A 340 -17.29 -11.72 5.47
C ASP A 340 -15.90 -12.03 4.89
N GLU A 341 -15.37 -11.14 4.03
CA GLU A 341 -14.02 -11.30 3.46
C GLU A 341 -12.97 -10.46 4.17
N LEU A 342 -13.36 -9.38 4.87
CA LEU A 342 -12.43 -8.39 5.39
C LEU A 342 -12.33 -8.33 6.91
N VAL A 343 -13.22 -8.99 7.65
CA VAL A 343 -13.24 -8.95 9.12
C VAL A 343 -13.10 -10.37 9.66
N HIS A 344 -11.97 -10.64 10.32
CA HIS A 344 -11.65 -11.98 10.83
C HIS A 344 -11.43 -11.95 12.33
N PHE A 345 -11.99 -12.96 13.01
CA PHE A 345 -11.86 -13.17 14.44
C PHE A 345 -10.86 -14.30 14.67
N VAL A 346 -9.73 -14.00 15.30
CA VAL A 346 -8.62 -14.94 15.45
C VAL A 346 -8.05 -14.94 16.88
N ASP A 347 -7.29 -15.98 17.18
CA ASP A 347 -6.39 -16.03 18.33
C ASP A 347 -4.96 -16.32 17.84
N SER A 348 -4.19 -15.25 17.70
CA SER A 348 -2.81 -15.34 17.22
C SER A 348 -1.89 -16.07 18.20
N ARG A 349 -2.16 -15.99 19.52
CA ARG A 349 -1.33 -16.63 20.53
C ARG A 349 -1.44 -18.15 20.46
N THR A 350 -2.66 -18.68 20.39
CA THR A 350 -2.89 -20.12 20.24
C THR A 350 -2.18 -20.66 18.98
N VAL A 351 -2.12 -19.89 17.91
CA VAL A 351 -1.42 -20.29 16.69
C VAL A 351 0.10 -20.32 16.88
N CYS A 352 0.68 -19.32 17.57
CA CYS A 352 2.12 -19.34 17.90
C CYS A 352 2.47 -20.55 18.81
N ASP A 353 1.64 -20.82 19.82
CA ASP A 353 1.84 -21.95 20.75
C ASP A 353 1.66 -23.29 20.03
N ALA A 354 0.73 -23.42 19.09
CA ALA A 354 0.48 -24.62 18.29
C ALA A 354 1.61 -24.94 17.29
N ALA A 355 2.27 -23.92 16.76
CA ALA A 355 3.45 -24.09 15.90
C ALA A 355 4.57 -24.89 16.63
N ASN A 356 4.61 -24.82 17.95
CA ASN A 356 5.56 -25.56 18.78
C ASN A 356 5.09 -26.99 19.15
N THR A 357 3.82 -27.36 18.90
CA THR A 357 3.23 -28.62 19.42
C THR A 357 2.58 -29.55 18.38
N GLU A 358 2.61 -29.20 17.08
CA GLU A 358 1.98 -29.95 15.98
C GLU A 358 0.48 -30.32 16.19
N SER A 359 -0.22 -29.67 17.10
CA SER A 359 -1.63 -29.95 17.36
C SER A 359 -2.52 -29.13 16.43
N MET A 360 -3.20 -29.79 15.50
CA MET A 360 -4.29 -29.19 14.71
C MET A 360 -5.43 -28.83 15.66
N ASN A 361 -5.71 -27.53 15.79
CA ASN A 361 -6.80 -26.97 16.59
C ASN A 361 -7.71 -26.17 15.66
N GLU A 362 -9.00 -26.11 15.96
CA GLU A 362 -10.01 -25.31 15.22
C GLU A 362 -9.53 -23.84 15.00
N TYR A 363 -8.81 -23.27 15.96
CA TYR A 363 -8.25 -21.90 15.84
C TYR A 363 -7.16 -21.80 14.77
N VAL A 364 -6.37 -22.84 14.58
CA VAL A 364 -5.34 -22.90 13.52
C VAL A 364 -5.98 -22.96 12.14
N GLU A 365 -7.06 -23.72 11.98
CA GLU A 365 -7.82 -23.79 10.73
C GLU A 365 -8.45 -22.44 10.37
N HIS A 366 -9.07 -21.78 11.35
CA HIS A 366 -9.65 -20.44 11.17
C HIS A 366 -8.58 -19.41 10.82
N PHE A 367 -7.42 -19.48 11.46
CA PHE A 367 -6.30 -18.59 11.14
C PHE A 367 -5.76 -18.83 9.73
N SER A 368 -5.61 -20.08 9.31
CA SER A 368 -5.18 -20.43 7.96
C SER A 368 -6.19 -19.98 6.89
N ALA A 369 -7.49 -20.04 7.19
CA ALA A 369 -8.52 -19.49 6.32
C ALA A 369 -8.39 -17.95 6.19
N MET A 370 -8.13 -17.26 7.29
CA MET A 370 -7.87 -15.81 7.30
C MET A 370 -6.59 -15.48 6.52
N GLU A 371 -5.49 -16.24 6.66
CA GLU A 371 -4.26 -16.06 5.89
C GLU A 371 -4.53 -16.15 4.38
N ASN A 372 -5.30 -17.14 3.94
CA ASN A 372 -5.68 -17.29 2.54
C ASN A 372 -6.51 -16.09 2.05
N ASN A 373 -7.46 -15.61 2.85
CA ASN A 373 -8.25 -14.42 2.51
C ASN A 373 -7.38 -13.17 2.45
N LEU A 374 -6.45 -12.99 3.39
CA LEU A 374 -5.49 -11.89 3.37
C LEU A 374 -4.61 -11.92 2.11
N ARG A 375 -4.06 -13.10 1.75
CA ARG A 375 -3.26 -13.28 0.54
C ARG A 375 -4.04 -12.86 -0.71
N GLN A 376 -5.25 -13.36 -0.86
CA GLN A 376 -6.09 -13.01 -2.01
C GLN A 376 -6.49 -11.53 -2.02
N PHE A 377 -6.74 -10.97 -0.85
CA PHE A 377 -7.02 -9.54 -0.72
C PHE A 377 -5.82 -8.70 -1.16
N VAL A 378 -4.60 -9.03 -0.72
CA VAL A 378 -3.37 -8.36 -1.12
C VAL A 378 -3.20 -8.42 -2.64
N LEU A 379 -3.35 -9.59 -3.27
CA LEU A 379 -3.22 -9.76 -4.71
C LEU A 379 -4.24 -8.91 -5.49
N ARG A 380 -5.52 -8.95 -5.09
CA ARG A 380 -6.59 -8.15 -5.72
C ARG A 380 -6.36 -6.64 -5.57
N ARG A 381 -5.94 -6.19 -4.40
CA ARG A 381 -5.74 -4.76 -4.10
C ARG A 381 -4.48 -4.20 -4.74
N ARG A 382 -3.40 -4.96 -4.76
CA ARG A 382 -2.18 -4.61 -5.46
C ARG A 382 -2.45 -4.30 -6.93
N ALA A 383 -3.18 -5.16 -7.63
CA ALA A 383 -3.54 -4.92 -9.03
C ALA A 383 -4.18 -3.54 -9.21
N LYS A 384 -5.11 -3.17 -8.32
CA LYS A 384 -5.76 -1.86 -8.35
C LYS A 384 -4.83 -0.73 -7.95
N SER A 385 -4.05 -0.89 -6.88
CA SER A 385 -3.13 0.15 -6.37
C SER A 385 -2.03 0.48 -7.37
N LYS A 386 -1.42 -0.54 -7.99
CA LYS A 386 -0.30 -0.36 -8.93
C LYS A 386 -0.75 0.11 -10.32
N LEU A 387 -1.84 -0.43 -10.87
CA LEU A 387 -2.24 -0.16 -12.26
C LEU A 387 -3.17 1.05 -12.42
N LEU A 388 -4.05 1.34 -11.44
CA LEU A 388 -5.06 2.38 -11.59
C LEU A 388 -4.47 3.79 -11.82
N PRO A 389 -3.43 4.24 -11.09
CA PRO A 389 -2.85 5.57 -11.33
C PRO A 389 -2.33 5.74 -12.75
N ALA A 390 -1.62 4.72 -13.26
CA ALA A 390 -1.11 4.74 -14.63
C ALA A 390 -2.24 4.67 -15.67
N LYS A 391 -3.24 3.83 -15.45
CA LYS A 391 -4.41 3.75 -16.32
C LYS A 391 -5.12 5.11 -16.40
N THR A 392 -5.41 5.75 -15.27
CA THR A 392 -6.07 7.06 -15.22
C THR A 392 -5.25 8.15 -15.91
N TYR A 393 -3.91 8.11 -15.79
CA TYR A 393 -3.04 9.07 -16.47
C TYR A 393 -2.98 8.82 -17.98
N MET A 394 -2.96 7.55 -18.41
CA MET A 394 -2.81 7.18 -19.83
C MET A 394 -4.13 7.22 -20.63
N GLU A 395 -5.29 7.07 -19.99
CA GLU A 395 -6.59 7.12 -20.68
C GLU A 395 -6.79 8.40 -21.52
N PRO A 396 -6.59 9.62 -21.01
CA PRO A 396 -6.69 10.84 -21.82
C PRO A 396 -5.70 10.88 -22.99
N VAL A 397 -4.50 10.32 -22.80
CA VAL A 397 -3.47 10.26 -23.85
C VAL A 397 -3.92 9.35 -25.01
N SER A 398 -4.56 8.22 -24.69
CA SER A 398 -5.07 7.28 -25.70
C SER A 398 -6.21 7.87 -26.51
N TYR A 399 -7.11 8.64 -25.88
CA TYR A 399 -8.26 9.26 -26.56
C TYR A 399 -7.83 10.37 -27.52
N THR A 400 -6.75 11.09 -27.26
CA THR A 400 -6.26 12.16 -28.13
C THR A 400 -5.54 11.63 -29.38
N HIS A 401 -5.17 10.34 -29.44
CA HIS A 401 -4.51 9.73 -30.59
C HIS A 401 -5.42 8.90 -31.50
N LEU A 402 -6.69 8.67 -31.11
CA LEU A 402 -7.65 7.84 -31.84
C LEU A 402 -8.77 8.65 -32.52
N THR A 403 -8.75 9.96 -32.39
CA THR A 403 -9.61 10.90 -33.13
C THR A 403 -8.77 11.81 -34.02
#